data_2db6772708472099d6721bd4f3aed087
#
_entry.id   2db6772708472099d6721bd4f3aed087
#
_cell.length_a   1.000
_cell.length_b   1.000
_cell.length_c   1.000
_cell.angle_alpha   90.00
_cell.angle_beta   90.00
_cell.angle_gamma   90.00
#
_symmetry.space_group_name_H-M   'P 1'
#
loop_
_entity.id
_entity.type
_entity.pdbx_description
1 polymer ?
#
loop_
_entity_poly.entity_id
_entity_poly.type
_entity_poly.pdbx_seq_one_letter_code
_entity_poly.pdbx_strand_id
1 'polypeptide(L)'
;MKSNYIILLIISSFLFYNCESEKTNDFQISGDQVGKLNKQSLARDLDLIFEKDSVVQDTVKLNFGSGASKIMIYEKGGKHLLTLTPNTDSIATIQNVQINDDRFVTEEGITKNSTFKDIKENYTIKKIITSLNNVVVLLKDNDLYFTIDKKELPESLRYNANSKIEEVQIPDKAKVKYMMIGWD
;
A
#
# COMPACT_ATOMS: atom_id res chain seq x y z
N MET A 1 -27.78 22.62 53.24
CA MET A 1 -27.42 21.24 52.84
C MET A 1 -27.92 20.82 51.45
N LYS A 2 -28.69 21.58 50.69
CA LYS A 2 -29.20 21.22 49.33
C LYS A 2 -28.27 21.63 48.20
N SER A 3 -27.31 22.53 48.42
CA SER A 3 -26.40 23.04 47.35
C SER A 3 -25.24 22.08 47.00
N ASN A 4 -24.78 21.24 47.91
CA ASN A 4 -23.61 20.37 47.67
C ASN A 4 -23.92 19.14 46.84
N TYR A 5 -25.17 18.72 46.76
CA TYR A 5 -25.57 17.56 45.95
C TYR A 5 -25.65 17.88 44.44
N ILE A 6 -25.93 19.13 44.10
CA ILE A 6 -26.00 19.59 42.69
C ILE A 6 -24.60 19.61 42.05
N ILE A 7 -23.59 20.03 42.84
CA ILE A 7 -22.19 20.05 42.36
C ILE A 7 -21.66 18.62 42.15
N LEU A 8 -22.04 17.67 43.01
CA LEU A 8 -21.63 16.27 42.93
C LEU A 8 -22.24 15.59 41.66
N LEU A 9 -23.44 15.98 41.26
CA LEU A 9 -24.16 15.45 40.09
C LEU A 9 -23.56 15.95 38.75
N ILE A 10 -23.02 17.16 38.73
CA ILE A 10 -22.36 17.74 37.57
C ILE A 10 -20.99 17.11 37.31
N ILE A 11 -20.26 16.74 38.37
CA ILE A 11 -18.94 16.08 38.22
C ILE A 11 -19.07 14.64 37.73
N SER A 12 -20.17 13.94 38.01
CA SER A 12 -20.44 12.59 37.48
C SER A 12 -20.76 12.51 36.00
N SER A 13 -21.15 13.64 35.37
CA SER A 13 -21.53 13.69 33.95
C SER A 13 -20.33 13.78 33.00
N PHE A 14 -19.10 14.02 33.48
CA PHE A 14 -17.90 14.20 32.65
C PHE A 14 -17.07 12.92 32.41
N LEU A 15 -17.47 11.76 32.94
CA LEU A 15 -16.68 10.53 32.87
C LEU A 15 -17.06 9.60 31.70
N PHE A 16 -18.00 10.00 30.82
CA PHE A 16 -18.31 9.25 29.61
C PHE A 16 -17.71 9.90 28.36
N TYR A 17 -16.42 10.28 28.39
CA TYR A 17 -15.68 10.36 27.15
C TYR A 17 -15.44 8.91 26.71
N ASN A 18 -16.39 8.38 25.93
CA ASN A 18 -16.14 7.24 25.07
C ASN A 18 -14.90 7.56 24.22
N CYS A 19 -13.80 6.90 24.51
CA CYS A 19 -12.74 6.74 23.56
C CYS A 19 -13.35 5.91 22.41
N GLU A 20 -13.91 6.57 21.41
CA GLU A 20 -14.31 5.96 20.15
C GLU A 20 -12.99 5.49 19.56
N SER A 21 -12.72 4.21 19.70
CA SER A 21 -11.63 3.56 18.97
C SER A 21 -11.88 3.90 17.49
N GLU A 22 -11.01 4.71 16.92
CA GLU A 22 -11.01 4.93 15.46
C GLU A 22 -11.09 3.56 14.83
N LYS A 23 -12.19 3.28 14.14
CA LYS A 23 -12.29 2.11 13.27
C LYS A 23 -11.28 2.34 12.17
N THR A 24 -10.05 1.88 12.39
CA THR A 24 -9.06 1.83 11.32
C THR A 24 -9.70 1.04 10.19
N ASN A 25 -9.91 1.72 9.07
CA ASN A 25 -10.43 1.04 7.89
C ASN A 25 -9.35 0.05 7.44
N ASP A 26 -9.63 -1.25 7.57
CA ASP A 26 -8.68 -2.33 7.24
C ASP A 26 -8.14 -2.25 5.80
N PHE A 27 -8.67 -1.35 4.98
CA PHE A 27 -8.29 -1.13 3.58
C PHE A 27 -7.80 0.31 3.30
N GLN A 28 -7.57 1.11 4.32
CA GLN A 28 -7.01 2.45 4.13
C GLN A 28 -5.50 2.38 3.90
N ILE A 29 -5.01 3.20 2.96
CA ILE A 29 -3.58 3.41 2.71
C ILE A 29 -3.23 4.84 3.13
N SER A 30 -2.21 4.98 3.96
CA SER A 30 -1.56 6.25 4.29
C SER A 30 -0.04 6.09 4.17
N GLY A 31 0.75 7.16 4.37
CA GLY A 31 2.20 7.13 4.17
C GLY A 31 2.90 5.98 4.92
N ASP A 32 2.55 5.76 6.18
CA ASP A 32 3.20 4.77 7.03
C ASP A 32 2.37 3.50 7.26
N GLN A 33 1.17 3.39 6.64
CA GLN A 33 0.22 2.31 6.93
C GLN A 33 -0.49 1.79 5.68
N VAL A 34 -0.69 0.47 5.63
CA VAL A 34 -1.49 -0.24 4.63
C VAL A 34 -2.43 -1.19 5.36
N GLY A 35 -3.68 -0.77 5.55
CA GLY A 35 -4.64 -1.52 6.34
C GLY A 35 -4.11 -1.78 7.77
N LYS A 36 -3.90 -3.05 8.10
CA LYS A 36 -3.37 -3.48 9.41
C LYS A 36 -1.84 -3.38 9.53
N LEU A 37 -1.11 -3.21 8.41
CA LEU A 37 0.34 -3.08 8.40
C LEU A 37 0.77 -1.65 8.63
N ASN A 38 1.89 -1.48 9.31
CA ASN A 38 2.63 -0.22 9.38
C ASN A 38 4.11 -0.44 9.01
N LYS A 39 4.83 0.64 8.79
CA LYS A 39 6.25 0.63 8.39
C LYS A 39 7.15 -0.17 9.37
N GLN A 40 6.78 -0.27 10.66
CA GLN A 40 7.53 -1.00 11.68
C GLN A 40 7.06 -2.45 11.85
N SER A 41 6.05 -2.91 11.10
CA SER A 41 5.54 -4.28 11.21
C SER A 41 6.64 -5.30 10.94
N LEU A 42 6.83 -6.24 11.88
CA LEU A 42 7.83 -7.29 11.75
C LEU A 42 7.28 -8.47 10.95
N ALA A 43 8.11 -9.02 10.08
CA ALA A 43 7.72 -10.18 9.27
C ALA A 43 7.30 -11.39 10.11
N ARG A 44 7.88 -11.57 11.31
CA ARG A 44 7.54 -12.67 12.24
C ARG A 44 6.19 -12.51 12.91
N ASP A 45 5.63 -11.29 12.96
CA ASP A 45 4.38 -10.99 13.67
C ASP A 45 3.16 -10.98 12.72
N LEU A 46 3.35 -11.31 11.43
CA LEU A 46 2.29 -11.26 10.41
C LEU A 46 1.11 -12.20 10.73
N ASP A 47 1.36 -13.39 11.29
CA ASP A 47 0.28 -14.30 11.69
C ASP A 47 -0.61 -13.69 12.78
N LEU A 48 -0.05 -12.85 13.65
CA LEU A 48 -0.80 -12.13 14.68
C LEU A 48 -1.56 -10.94 14.07
N ILE A 49 -0.88 -10.15 13.22
CA ILE A 49 -1.49 -8.97 12.56
C ILE A 49 -2.68 -9.40 11.69
N PHE A 50 -2.55 -10.54 11.01
CA PHE A 50 -3.55 -11.11 10.08
C PHE A 50 -4.24 -12.35 10.65
N GLU A 51 -4.53 -12.40 11.95
CA GLU A 51 -5.13 -13.55 12.66
C GLU A 51 -6.43 -14.08 12.01
N LYS A 52 -7.17 -13.20 11.30
CA LYS A 52 -8.42 -13.53 10.60
C LYS A 52 -8.22 -13.90 9.14
N ASP A 53 -7.01 -13.78 8.63
CA ASP A 53 -6.62 -13.98 7.24
C ASP A 53 -5.67 -15.17 7.13
N SER A 54 -5.21 -15.50 5.93
CA SER A 54 -4.22 -16.55 5.70
C SER A 54 -2.90 -15.94 5.28
N VAL A 55 -1.84 -16.23 6.03
CA VAL A 55 -0.46 -15.83 5.74
C VAL A 55 0.26 -17.00 5.07
N VAL A 56 0.67 -16.84 3.82
CA VAL A 56 1.33 -17.88 3.02
C VAL A 56 2.73 -17.40 2.64
N GLN A 57 3.75 -18.10 3.10
CA GLN A 57 5.13 -17.84 2.71
C GLN A 57 5.46 -18.60 1.43
N ASP A 58 5.96 -17.90 0.42
CA ASP A 58 6.52 -18.54 -0.76
C ASP A 58 7.90 -19.12 -0.40
N THR A 59 7.91 -20.43 -0.14
CA THR A 59 9.13 -21.18 0.17
C THR A 59 9.87 -21.66 -1.06
N VAL A 60 9.35 -21.39 -2.26
CA VAL A 60 10.04 -21.71 -3.51
C VAL A 60 11.26 -20.81 -3.62
N LYS A 61 12.40 -21.31 -3.13
CA LYS A 61 13.71 -20.74 -3.44
C LYS A 61 13.88 -20.85 -4.95
N LEU A 62 13.61 -19.73 -5.65
CA LEU A 62 14.01 -19.62 -7.05
C LEU A 62 15.53 -19.81 -7.07
N ASN A 63 16.00 -20.93 -7.64
CA ASN A 63 17.41 -21.31 -7.78
C ASN A 63 18.22 -20.33 -8.67
N PHE A 64 17.68 -19.20 -9.01
CA PHE A 64 18.29 -18.16 -9.83
C PHE A 64 18.18 -16.79 -9.15
N GLY A 65 19.19 -16.45 -8.37
CA GLY A 65 19.36 -15.12 -7.80
C GLY A 65 18.66 -14.91 -6.46
N SER A 66 19.16 -13.99 -5.68
CA SER A 66 18.70 -13.55 -4.37
C SER A 66 17.29 -12.89 -4.42
N GLY A 67 16.27 -13.67 -4.73
CA GLY A 67 14.88 -13.23 -4.58
C GLY A 67 14.53 -13.26 -3.10
N ALA A 68 14.20 -12.10 -2.52
CA ALA A 68 13.64 -12.05 -1.19
C ALA A 68 12.38 -12.93 -1.13
N SER A 69 12.24 -13.72 -0.06
CA SER A 69 11.06 -14.55 0.18
C SER A 69 9.82 -13.65 0.18
N LYS A 70 8.78 -14.02 -0.60
CA LYS A 70 7.52 -13.28 -0.62
C LYS A 70 6.54 -13.91 0.36
N ILE A 71 5.76 -13.06 1.01
CA ILE A 71 4.70 -13.45 1.90
C ILE A 71 3.38 -12.93 1.31
N MET A 72 2.43 -13.83 1.10
CA MET A 72 1.14 -13.51 0.50
C MET A 72 0.05 -13.54 1.57
N ILE A 73 -0.78 -12.51 1.61
CA ILE A 73 -1.91 -12.39 2.54
C ILE A 73 -3.20 -12.62 1.75
N TYR A 74 -3.98 -13.59 2.20
CA TYR A 74 -5.28 -13.92 1.63
C TYR A 74 -6.39 -13.78 2.66
N GLU A 75 -7.49 -13.15 2.29
CA GLU A 75 -8.72 -13.14 3.09
C GLU A 75 -9.28 -14.56 3.22
N LYS A 76 -9.99 -14.87 4.31
CA LYS A 76 -10.77 -16.10 4.41
C LYS A 76 -11.76 -16.16 3.24
N GLY A 77 -11.61 -17.15 2.38
CA GLY A 77 -12.34 -17.24 1.10
C GLY A 77 -11.43 -17.14 -0.12
N GLY A 78 -10.13 -16.88 0.10
CA GLY A 78 -9.06 -17.01 -0.90
C GLY A 78 -8.78 -15.76 -1.73
N LYS A 79 -9.40 -14.61 -1.42
CA LYS A 79 -9.08 -13.36 -2.13
C LYS A 79 -7.70 -12.85 -1.73
N HIS A 80 -6.82 -12.63 -2.71
CA HIS A 80 -5.47 -12.14 -2.51
C HIS A 80 -5.50 -10.66 -2.14
N LEU A 81 -5.06 -10.33 -0.93
CA LEU A 81 -5.06 -8.97 -0.40
C LEU A 81 -3.75 -8.26 -0.71
N LEU A 82 -2.64 -8.81 -0.23
CA LEU A 82 -1.32 -8.18 -0.29
C LEU A 82 -0.24 -9.20 -0.65
N THR A 83 0.82 -8.74 -1.32
CA THR A 83 2.10 -9.46 -1.42
C THR A 83 3.17 -8.63 -0.74
N LEU A 84 3.81 -9.19 0.27
CA LEU A 84 4.79 -8.54 1.12
C LEU A 84 6.19 -9.04 0.80
N THR A 85 7.16 -8.14 0.80
CA THR A 85 8.57 -8.49 0.68
C THR A 85 9.29 -7.97 1.91
N PRO A 86 9.77 -8.84 2.82
CA PRO A 86 10.57 -8.42 3.95
C PRO A 86 11.95 -7.95 3.50
N ASN A 87 12.60 -7.11 4.32
CA ASN A 87 14.02 -6.82 4.16
C ASN A 87 14.87 -8.03 4.59
N THR A 88 16.19 -7.91 4.45
CA THR A 88 17.15 -9.01 4.75
C THR A 88 17.79 -8.88 6.13
N ASP A 89 17.26 -8.01 7.00
CA ASP A 89 17.81 -7.79 8.34
C ASP A 89 17.53 -8.99 9.25
N SER A 90 18.31 -9.13 10.32
CA SER A 90 18.13 -10.18 11.33
C SER A 90 16.78 -10.08 12.06
N ILE A 91 16.24 -8.87 12.16
CA ILE A 91 14.86 -8.58 12.60
C ILE A 91 14.16 -7.92 11.40
N ALA A 92 13.63 -8.77 10.51
CA ALA A 92 13.07 -8.31 9.25
C ALA A 92 11.76 -7.51 9.44
N THR A 93 11.72 -6.30 8.90
CA THR A 93 10.50 -5.53 8.68
C THR A 93 10.00 -5.74 7.25
N ILE A 94 8.79 -5.26 6.96
CA ILE A 94 8.27 -5.29 5.59
C ILE A 94 8.84 -4.10 4.83
N GLN A 95 9.63 -4.38 3.79
CA GLN A 95 10.23 -3.36 2.94
C GLN A 95 9.36 -2.97 1.75
N ASN A 96 8.57 -3.91 1.22
CA ASN A 96 7.72 -3.63 0.07
C ASN A 96 6.36 -4.30 0.22
N VAL A 97 5.30 -3.56 -0.13
CA VAL A 97 3.91 -4.01 -0.12
C VAL A 97 3.31 -3.83 -1.50
N GLN A 98 2.90 -4.92 -2.17
CA GLN A 98 2.11 -4.87 -3.38
C GLN A 98 0.63 -5.02 -3.03
N ILE A 99 -0.20 -4.10 -3.50
CA ILE A 99 -1.64 -4.10 -3.31
C ILE A 99 -2.30 -4.98 -4.37
N ASN A 100 -3.05 -6.02 -3.95
CA ASN A 100 -3.71 -6.94 -4.86
C ASN A 100 -5.25 -6.84 -4.83
N ASP A 101 -5.82 -6.23 -3.81
CA ASP A 101 -7.26 -6.04 -3.66
C ASP A 101 -7.65 -4.58 -3.94
N ASP A 102 -8.75 -4.38 -4.66
CA ASP A 102 -9.26 -3.07 -5.08
C ASP A 102 -9.99 -2.28 -3.98
N ARG A 103 -10.24 -2.91 -2.83
CA ARG A 103 -10.76 -2.23 -1.64
C ARG A 103 -9.72 -1.33 -0.97
N PHE A 104 -8.43 -1.60 -1.19
CA PHE A 104 -7.38 -0.72 -0.69
C PHE A 104 -7.41 0.61 -1.43
N VAL A 105 -7.51 1.70 -0.65
CA VAL A 105 -7.68 3.05 -1.18
C VAL A 105 -6.84 4.05 -0.39
N THR A 106 -6.22 4.99 -1.07
CA THR A 106 -5.52 6.13 -0.44
C THR A 106 -6.50 7.19 0.02
N GLU A 107 -6.05 8.17 0.80
CA GLU A 107 -6.86 9.32 1.21
C GLU A 107 -7.39 10.11 0.01
N GLU A 108 -6.62 10.14 -1.09
CA GLU A 108 -6.99 10.79 -2.36
C GLU A 108 -7.90 9.93 -3.25
N GLY A 109 -8.31 8.74 -2.79
CA GLY A 109 -9.21 7.85 -3.52
C GLY A 109 -8.52 7.00 -4.59
N ILE A 110 -7.19 6.90 -4.59
CA ILE A 110 -6.44 6.09 -5.56
C ILE A 110 -6.43 4.62 -5.13
N THR A 111 -6.73 3.74 -6.09
CA THR A 111 -6.73 2.28 -5.93
C THR A 111 -5.85 1.62 -7.01
N LYS A 112 -5.67 0.30 -6.93
CA LYS A 112 -4.98 -0.45 -8.00
C LYS A 112 -5.68 -0.40 -9.36
N ASN A 113 -6.95 0.01 -9.42
CA ASN A 113 -7.73 0.13 -10.65
C ASN A 113 -7.70 1.54 -11.25
N SER A 114 -7.02 2.49 -10.60
CA SER A 114 -6.85 3.86 -11.07
C SER A 114 -6.05 3.94 -12.36
N THR A 115 -6.18 5.06 -13.06
CA THR A 115 -5.46 5.37 -14.30
C THR A 115 -4.29 6.31 -14.03
N PHE A 116 -3.44 6.51 -15.03
CA PHE A 116 -2.36 7.48 -14.94
C PHE A 116 -2.88 8.91 -14.73
N LYS A 117 -4.05 9.24 -15.29
CA LYS A 117 -4.71 10.53 -15.05
C LYS A 117 -5.00 10.73 -13.57
N ASP A 118 -5.62 9.73 -12.92
CA ASP A 118 -5.97 9.81 -11.50
C ASP A 118 -4.72 10.03 -10.64
N ILE A 119 -3.60 9.38 -10.99
CA ILE A 119 -2.33 9.54 -10.28
C ILE A 119 -1.81 10.97 -10.40
N LYS A 120 -1.68 11.51 -11.62
CA LYS A 120 -1.06 12.83 -11.85
C LYS A 120 -1.93 14.00 -11.38
N GLU A 121 -3.26 13.81 -11.26
CA GLU A 121 -4.17 14.83 -10.72
C GLU A 121 -4.10 14.92 -9.19
N ASN A 122 -3.70 13.84 -8.51
CA ASN A 122 -3.68 13.76 -7.06
C ASN A 122 -2.26 13.80 -6.46
N TYR A 123 -1.23 13.46 -7.25
CA TYR A 123 0.14 13.38 -6.76
C TYR A 123 1.14 14.09 -7.67
N THR A 124 2.20 14.60 -7.07
CA THR A 124 3.36 15.11 -7.82
C THR A 124 4.29 13.96 -8.18
N ILE A 125 4.56 13.79 -9.48
CA ILE A 125 5.49 12.77 -9.96
C ILE A 125 6.92 13.23 -9.73
N LYS A 126 7.71 12.42 -9.03
CA LYS A 126 9.14 12.66 -8.78
C LYS A 126 10.00 12.18 -9.93
N LYS A 127 9.71 10.98 -10.45
CA LYS A 127 10.54 10.34 -11.47
C LYS A 127 9.77 9.23 -12.18
N ILE A 128 10.05 9.08 -13.45
CA ILE A 128 9.61 7.94 -14.27
C ILE A 128 10.84 7.09 -14.60
N ILE A 129 10.76 5.80 -14.29
CA ILE A 129 11.81 4.81 -14.58
C ILE A 129 11.28 3.85 -15.63
N THR A 130 12.00 3.75 -16.74
CA THR A 130 11.66 2.80 -17.82
C THR A 130 12.40 1.48 -17.59
N SER A 131 11.69 0.38 -17.63
CA SER A 131 12.23 -0.98 -17.65
C SER A 131 11.87 -1.67 -18.97
N LEU A 132 12.25 -2.94 -19.15
CA LEU A 132 12.00 -3.68 -20.38
C LEU A 132 10.52 -3.66 -20.79
N ASN A 133 9.63 -4.02 -19.85
CA ASN A 133 8.20 -4.21 -20.12
C ASN A 133 7.29 -3.19 -19.41
N ASN A 134 7.83 -2.39 -18.51
CA ASN A 134 7.04 -1.52 -17.65
C ASN A 134 7.63 -0.13 -17.53
N VAL A 135 6.79 0.78 -17.09
CA VAL A 135 7.16 2.12 -16.62
C VAL A 135 6.80 2.19 -15.15
N VAL A 136 7.75 2.60 -14.30
CA VAL A 136 7.54 2.81 -12.86
C VAL A 136 7.43 4.30 -12.61
N VAL A 137 6.34 4.71 -11.97
CA VAL A 137 6.03 6.10 -11.61
C VAL A 137 6.30 6.25 -10.12
N LEU A 138 7.35 6.98 -9.77
CA LEU A 138 7.71 7.33 -8.40
C LEU A 138 7.11 8.69 -8.04
N LEU A 139 6.51 8.78 -6.87
CA LEU A 139 5.90 10.01 -6.37
C LEU A 139 6.91 10.84 -5.55
N LYS A 140 6.65 12.13 -5.44
CA LYS A 140 7.41 13.03 -4.58
C LYS A 140 6.84 12.96 -3.16
N ASP A 141 7.73 12.86 -2.17
CA ASP A 141 7.40 12.87 -0.74
C ASP A 141 6.34 11.82 -0.35
N ASN A 142 6.37 10.66 -1.03
CA ASN A 142 5.44 9.55 -0.80
C ASN A 142 6.14 8.22 -1.12
N ASP A 143 5.92 7.21 -0.29
CA ASP A 143 6.49 5.87 -0.45
C ASP A 143 5.67 5.00 -1.46
N LEU A 144 4.50 5.52 -1.89
CA LEU A 144 3.66 4.89 -2.91
C LEU A 144 4.27 5.06 -4.30
N TYR A 145 4.24 4.01 -5.09
CA TYR A 145 4.64 4.03 -6.49
C TYR A 145 3.79 3.09 -7.34
N PHE A 146 3.75 3.37 -8.64
CA PHE A 146 2.91 2.64 -9.57
C PHE A 146 3.72 2.05 -10.71
N THR A 147 3.28 0.90 -11.18
CA THR A 147 3.82 0.29 -12.40
C THR A 147 2.74 0.30 -13.48
N ILE A 148 3.09 0.75 -14.66
CA ILE A 148 2.25 0.76 -15.86
C ILE A 148 2.91 -0.16 -16.90
N ASP A 149 2.14 -1.06 -17.50
CA ASP A 149 2.64 -1.91 -18.59
C ASP A 149 2.91 -1.08 -19.84
N LYS A 150 4.03 -1.31 -20.53
CA LYS A 150 4.31 -0.63 -21.79
C LYS A 150 3.26 -0.86 -22.88
N LYS A 151 2.43 -1.90 -22.76
CA LYS A 151 1.28 -2.12 -23.64
C LYS A 151 0.25 -0.98 -23.60
N GLU A 152 0.18 -0.26 -22.48
CA GLU A 152 -0.68 0.92 -22.31
C GLU A 152 -0.16 2.16 -23.08
N LEU A 153 1.11 2.17 -23.50
CA LEU A 153 1.76 3.29 -24.18
C LEU A 153 1.48 3.24 -25.70
N PRO A 154 1.69 4.36 -26.41
CA PRO A 154 1.74 4.39 -27.86
C PRO A 154 2.72 3.35 -28.43
N GLU A 155 2.41 2.77 -29.57
CA GLU A 155 3.17 1.66 -30.17
C GLU A 155 4.66 1.98 -30.35
N SER A 156 4.99 3.21 -30.74
CA SER A 156 6.36 3.70 -30.91
C SER A 156 7.23 3.64 -29.66
N LEU A 157 6.61 3.58 -28.46
CA LEU A 157 7.31 3.55 -27.17
C LEU A 157 7.38 2.15 -26.55
N ARG A 158 6.59 1.19 -27.06
CA ARG A 158 6.48 -0.15 -26.46
C ARG A 158 7.76 -0.96 -26.57
N TYR A 159 8.42 -0.90 -27.70
CA TYR A 159 9.49 -1.83 -28.06
C TYR A 159 10.91 -1.26 -27.90
N ASN A 160 11.05 0.03 -27.60
CA ASN A 160 12.34 0.62 -27.36
C ASN A 160 12.74 0.50 -25.90
N ALA A 161 13.65 -0.43 -25.58
CA ALA A 161 14.12 -0.69 -24.22
C ALA A 161 14.91 0.49 -23.62
N ASN A 162 15.57 1.28 -24.48
CA ASN A 162 16.47 2.36 -24.09
C ASN A 162 15.83 3.75 -24.13
N SER A 163 14.56 3.87 -24.55
CA SER A 163 13.90 5.18 -24.58
C SER A 163 13.55 5.63 -23.18
N LYS A 164 14.02 6.81 -22.81
CA LYS A 164 13.54 7.51 -21.63
C LYS A 164 12.10 7.96 -21.93
N ILE A 165 11.16 7.43 -21.16
CA ILE A 165 9.75 7.81 -21.27
C ILE A 165 9.50 8.98 -20.32
N GLU A 166 8.95 10.06 -20.87
CA GLU A 166 8.56 11.25 -20.13
C GLU A 166 7.07 11.17 -19.75
N GLU A 167 6.69 11.90 -18.71
CA GLU A 167 5.31 11.93 -18.17
C GLU A 167 4.26 12.22 -19.26
N VAL A 168 4.52 13.21 -20.12
CA VAL A 168 3.61 13.62 -21.19
C VAL A 168 3.36 12.56 -22.27
N GLN A 169 4.19 11.52 -22.30
CA GLN A 169 4.07 10.42 -23.27
C GLN A 169 3.22 9.26 -22.75
N ILE A 170 2.87 9.27 -21.47
CA ILE A 170 2.01 8.25 -20.87
C ILE A 170 0.56 8.70 -21.05
N PRO A 171 -0.29 7.89 -21.73
CA PRO A 171 -1.69 8.24 -21.93
C PRO A 171 -2.44 8.36 -20.60
N ASP A 172 -3.33 9.34 -20.47
CA ASP A 172 -4.18 9.55 -19.32
C ASP A 172 -4.95 8.29 -18.89
N LYS A 173 -5.43 7.52 -19.89
CA LYS A 173 -6.18 6.28 -19.69
C LYS A 173 -5.33 5.05 -19.39
N ALA A 174 -3.99 5.17 -19.37
CA ALA A 174 -3.11 4.06 -19.07
C ALA A 174 -3.42 3.49 -17.68
N LYS A 175 -3.66 2.18 -17.61
CA LYS A 175 -4.06 1.51 -16.37
C LYS A 175 -2.87 1.17 -15.51
N VAL A 176 -3.05 1.30 -14.21
CA VAL A 176 -2.11 0.79 -13.22
C VAL A 176 -2.06 -0.74 -13.33
N LYS A 177 -0.85 -1.28 -13.47
CA LYS A 177 -0.58 -2.72 -13.42
C LYS A 177 -0.34 -3.19 -12.00
N TYR A 178 0.49 -2.44 -11.29
CA TYR A 178 0.80 -2.68 -9.87
C TYR A 178 0.79 -1.36 -9.11
N MET A 179 0.16 -1.39 -7.95
CA MET A 179 0.20 -0.35 -6.93
C MET A 179 1.03 -0.88 -5.77
N MET A 180 2.06 -0.16 -5.39
CA MET A 180 3.08 -0.65 -4.46
C MET A 180 3.52 0.44 -3.49
N ILE A 181 3.95 0.03 -2.31
CA ILE A 181 4.56 0.92 -1.30
C ILE A 181 5.93 0.36 -0.97
N GLY A 182 6.94 1.22 -0.99
CA GLY A 182 8.32 0.88 -0.63
C GLY A 182 8.72 1.60 0.64
N TRP A 183 8.80 0.88 1.74
CA TRP A 183 9.27 1.40 3.01
C TRP A 183 10.79 1.18 3.15
N ASP A 184 11.53 2.28 3.36
CA ASP A 184 12.98 2.28 3.62
C ASP A 184 13.26 2.25 5.14
#